data_89625b27be3fcdf1223d69094b7e4a86
#
_entry.id   89625b27be3fcdf1223d69094b7e4a86
#
_cell.length_a   1.000
_cell.length_b   1.000
_cell.length_c   1.000
_cell.angle_alpha   90.00
_cell.angle_beta   90.00
_cell.angle_gamma   90.00
#
_symmetry.space_group_name_H-M   'P 1'
#
loop_
_entity.id
_entity.type
_entity.pdbx_description
1 polymer ?
#
loop_
_entity_poly.entity_id
_entity_poly.type
_entity_poly.pdbx_seq_one_letter_code
_entity_poly.pdbx_strand_id
1 'polypeptide(L)'
;RAWSAELDEVKRVYQWVGIDLNTEKRQVKLTNKYLDRNLNQFYLKWTLLADGKPVQDGTFKNLNCAAGGTQTVDLKYNASKYANKELFLNIGLYTKEATDWCDANYPVAEYQQQLAQRTETLAKVDNTKAAALHATKNNDGGYTYANDKQKVTFDGQGNITLWTYDGKQVFIPNN
;
A
#
# COMPACT_ATOMS: atom_id res chain seq x y z
N ARG A 1 -24.03 -8.89 9.43
CA ARG A 1 -23.69 -7.93 8.37
C ARG A 1 -22.22 -8.12 8.02
N ALA A 2 -21.89 -8.15 6.73
CA ALA A 2 -20.51 -8.17 6.30
C ALA A 2 -19.85 -6.81 6.61
N TRP A 3 -18.56 -6.84 6.97
CA TRP A 3 -17.73 -5.63 7.09
C TRP A 3 -17.59 -4.97 5.71
N SER A 4 -17.68 -3.66 5.62
CA SER A 4 -17.54 -2.93 4.36
C SER A 4 -16.37 -1.93 4.45
N ALA A 5 -15.79 -1.57 3.30
CA ALA A 5 -14.66 -0.64 3.23
C ALA A 5 -14.97 0.74 3.82
N GLU A 6 -16.23 1.17 3.75
CA GLU A 6 -16.67 2.45 4.34
C GLU A 6 -16.55 2.46 5.86
N LEU A 7 -16.72 1.30 6.52
CA LEU A 7 -16.54 1.19 7.97
C LEU A 7 -15.09 1.35 8.40
N ASP A 8 -14.14 0.92 7.58
CA ASP A 8 -12.71 1.16 7.85
C ASP A 8 -12.38 2.65 7.78
N GLU A 9 -12.96 3.39 6.82
CA GLU A 9 -12.78 4.82 6.73
C GLU A 9 -13.44 5.56 7.90
N VAL A 10 -14.65 5.17 8.30
CA VAL A 10 -15.31 5.71 9.49
C VAL A 10 -14.44 5.48 10.73
N LYS A 11 -13.91 4.28 10.93
CA LYS A 11 -12.98 3.97 12.03
C LYS A 11 -11.77 4.89 12.01
N ARG A 12 -11.16 5.13 10.85
CA ARG A 12 -10.00 6.00 10.68
C ARG A 12 -10.30 7.47 11.03
N VAL A 13 -11.44 7.99 10.57
CA VAL A 13 -11.84 9.38 10.80
C VAL A 13 -12.18 9.64 12.27
N TYR A 14 -12.85 8.69 12.92
CA TYR A 14 -13.31 8.81 14.30
C TYR A 14 -12.35 8.27 15.36
N GLN A 15 -11.09 7.99 15.00
CA GLN A 15 -10.12 7.51 15.98
C GLN A 15 -9.84 8.56 17.08
N TRP A 16 -9.77 8.09 18.32
CA TRP A 16 -9.58 8.93 19.52
C TRP A 16 -8.14 9.29 19.80
N VAL A 17 -7.21 8.88 18.95
CA VAL A 17 -5.79 9.28 19.07
C VAL A 17 -5.36 9.89 17.75
N GLY A 18 -4.92 11.14 17.79
CA GLY A 18 -4.25 11.78 16.67
C GLY A 18 -2.82 11.26 16.54
N ILE A 19 -2.40 10.93 15.31
CA ILE A 19 -1.04 10.49 15.00
C ILE A 19 -0.46 11.47 13.99
N ASP A 20 0.60 12.17 14.37
CA ASP A 20 1.26 13.19 13.56
C ASP A 20 2.76 12.86 13.46
N LEU A 21 3.22 12.52 12.26
CA LEU A 21 4.57 12.03 12.00
C LEU A 21 5.49 13.14 11.50
N ASN A 22 6.58 13.38 12.23
CA ASN A 22 7.71 14.14 11.74
C ASN A 22 8.76 13.19 11.16
N THR A 23 8.84 13.11 9.83
CA THR A 23 9.74 12.19 9.12
C THR A 23 11.22 12.56 9.26
N GLU A 24 11.54 13.86 9.33
CA GLU A 24 12.92 14.34 9.48
C GLU A 24 13.49 13.96 10.84
N LYS A 25 12.72 14.17 11.90
CA LYS A 25 13.11 13.82 13.27
C LYS A 25 12.87 12.35 13.60
N ARG A 26 12.14 11.64 12.74
CA ARG A 26 11.67 10.27 12.99
C ARG A 26 10.91 10.17 14.32
N GLN A 27 10.03 11.12 14.56
CA GLN A 27 9.23 11.23 15.75
C GLN A 27 7.76 11.20 15.41
N VAL A 28 6.97 10.55 16.23
CA VAL A 28 5.52 10.61 16.16
C VAL A 28 4.98 11.37 17.38
N LYS A 29 4.15 12.37 17.14
CA LYS A 29 3.38 13.07 18.16
C LYS A 29 2.00 12.41 18.24
N LEU A 30 1.68 11.90 19.41
CA LEU A 30 0.36 11.38 19.74
C LEU A 30 -0.45 12.47 20.42
N THR A 31 -1.70 12.66 19.98
CA THR A 31 -2.66 13.55 20.65
C THR A 31 -3.78 12.69 21.21
N ASN A 32 -3.90 12.64 22.53
CA ASN A 32 -4.95 11.91 23.21
C ASN A 32 -6.25 12.70 23.19
N LYS A 33 -7.24 12.28 22.43
CA LYS A 33 -8.56 12.90 22.32
C LYS A 33 -9.59 12.28 23.26
N TYR A 34 -9.24 11.25 24.02
CA TYR A 34 -10.11 10.71 25.05
C TYR A 34 -10.38 11.75 26.14
N LEU A 35 -11.57 11.68 26.73
CA LEU A 35 -11.99 12.62 27.78
C LEU A 35 -11.49 12.19 29.16
N ASP A 36 -11.31 10.89 29.39
CA ASP A 36 -11.06 10.28 30.70
C ASP A 36 -9.99 9.20 30.71
N ARG A 37 -9.38 8.87 29.55
CA ARG A 37 -8.42 7.77 29.43
C ARG A 37 -7.01 8.25 29.23
N ASN A 38 -6.07 7.64 29.95
CA ASN A 38 -4.65 7.75 29.67
C ASN A 38 -4.24 6.74 28.59
N LEU A 39 -3.28 7.09 27.72
CA LEU A 39 -2.77 6.18 26.69
C LEU A 39 -1.91 5.04 27.25
N ASN A 40 -1.69 4.93 28.56
CA ASN A 40 -0.94 3.84 29.18
C ASN A 40 -1.60 2.46 29.04
N GLN A 41 -2.88 2.40 28.66
CA GLN A 41 -3.60 1.16 28.35
C GLN A 41 -3.26 0.62 26.97
N PHE A 42 -2.55 1.38 26.14
CA PHE A 42 -2.17 1.04 24.77
C PHE A 42 -0.65 0.93 24.64
N TYR A 43 -0.23 0.33 23.54
CA TYR A 43 1.15 0.39 23.06
C TYR A 43 1.18 0.84 21.62
N LEU A 44 2.28 1.47 21.23
CA LEU A 44 2.52 1.84 19.84
C LEU A 44 3.37 0.77 19.16
N LYS A 45 2.98 0.39 17.96
CA LYS A 45 3.78 -0.42 17.04
C LYS A 45 3.94 0.34 15.74
N TRP A 46 5.13 0.27 15.17
CA TRP A 46 5.39 0.77 13.83
C TRP A 46 6.02 -0.33 12.97
N THR A 47 5.79 -0.27 11.65
CA THR A 47 6.35 -1.20 10.67
C THR A 47 6.75 -0.43 9.42
N LEU A 48 8.01 -0.54 9.03
CA LEU A 48 8.51 -0.03 7.76
C LEU A 48 8.33 -1.08 6.68
N LEU A 49 7.64 -0.72 5.61
CA LEU A 49 7.45 -1.54 4.43
C LEU A 49 8.38 -1.05 3.31
N ALA A 50 9.01 -1.97 2.60
CA ALA A 50 9.76 -1.70 1.37
C ALA A 50 9.19 -2.56 0.24
N ASP A 51 8.70 -1.94 -0.84
CA ASP A 51 7.97 -2.58 -1.93
C ASP A 51 6.84 -3.50 -1.39
N GLY A 52 6.05 -3.01 -0.42
CA GLY A 52 4.95 -3.72 0.23
C GLY A 52 5.34 -4.80 1.24
N LYS A 53 6.63 -5.09 1.45
CA LYS A 53 7.10 -6.11 2.38
C LYS A 53 7.62 -5.50 3.69
N PRO A 54 7.25 -6.04 4.87
CA PRO A 54 7.81 -5.61 6.14
C PRO A 54 9.32 -5.85 6.19
N VAL A 55 10.09 -4.81 6.53
CA VAL A 55 11.57 -4.87 6.58
C VAL A 55 12.16 -4.44 7.92
N GLN A 56 11.43 -3.60 8.67
CA GLN A 56 11.75 -3.21 10.03
C GLN A 56 10.47 -3.02 10.82
N ASP A 57 10.53 -3.25 12.10
CA ASP A 57 9.44 -2.93 13.02
C ASP A 57 9.97 -2.53 14.40
N GLY A 58 9.10 -1.98 15.21
CA GLY A 58 9.40 -1.66 16.58
C GLY A 58 8.14 -1.39 17.40
N THR A 59 8.29 -1.52 18.71
CA THR A 59 7.19 -1.38 19.65
C THR A 59 7.60 -0.45 20.79
N PHE A 60 6.70 0.46 21.19
CA PHE A 60 6.86 1.32 22.35
C PHE A 60 5.70 1.05 23.32
N LYS A 61 6.02 0.44 24.48
CA LYS A 61 5.02 -0.04 25.44
C LYS A 61 4.69 0.97 26.56
N ASN A 62 5.54 1.97 26.75
CA ASN A 62 5.46 2.86 27.92
C ASN A 62 4.80 4.19 27.55
N LEU A 63 3.62 4.15 26.91
CA LEU A 63 2.82 5.34 26.70
C LEU A 63 2.30 5.85 28.06
N ASN A 64 2.34 7.16 28.24
CA ASN A 64 1.77 7.84 29.41
C ASN A 64 1.34 9.25 29.00
N CYS A 65 0.18 9.33 28.36
CA CYS A 65 -0.39 10.58 27.88
C CYS A 65 -1.79 10.72 28.48
N ALA A 66 -1.96 11.68 29.36
CA ALA A 66 -3.25 11.96 29.98
C ALA A 66 -4.30 12.40 28.96
N ALA A 67 -5.57 12.31 29.33
CA ALA A 67 -6.70 12.79 28.53
C ALA A 67 -6.45 14.26 28.10
N GLY A 68 -6.71 14.56 26.82
CA GLY A 68 -6.47 15.86 26.21
C GLY A 68 -4.99 16.25 26.02
N GLY A 69 -4.04 15.40 26.45
CA GLY A 69 -2.61 15.67 26.37
C GLY A 69 -1.96 15.24 25.06
N THR A 70 -0.64 15.45 24.99
CA THR A 70 0.19 14.99 23.87
C THR A 70 1.44 14.30 24.38
N GLN A 71 1.94 13.33 23.61
CA GLN A 71 3.20 12.64 23.87
C GLN A 71 3.97 12.44 22.56
N THR A 72 5.29 12.68 22.59
CA THR A 72 6.17 12.41 21.45
C THR A 72 6.95 11.13 21.72
N VAL A 73 7.05 10.27 20.67
CA VAL A 73 7.77 9.00 20.70
C VAL A 73 8.78 8.97 19.56
N ASP A 74 10.02 8.60 19.84
CA ASP A 74 11.06 8.42 18.84
C ASP A 74 10.90 7.07 18.13
N LEU A 75 10.91 7.09 16.79
CA LEU A 75 10.85 5.90 15.95
C LEU A 75 12.25 5.56 15.43
N LYS A 76 12.72 4.35 15.74
CA LYS A 76 14.10 3.94 15.45
C LYS A 76 14.23 3.22 14.08
N TYR A 77 13.48 3.67 13.05
CA TYR A 77 13.62 3.09 11.71
C TYR A 77 14.80 3.71 10.94
N ASN A 78 15.33 2.94 9.98
CA ASN A 78 16.37 3.41 9.07
C ASN A 78 15.93 3.17 7.61
N ALA A 79 15.38 4.22 6.99
CA ALA A 79 14.92 4.19 5.60
C ALA A 79 16.06 4.14 4.58
N SER A 80 17.25 4.69 4.88
CA SER A 80 18.38 4.79 3.94
C SER A 80 18.95 3.42 3.51
N LYS A 81 18.68 2.36 4.28
CA LYS A 81 19.04 0.98 3.89
C LYS A 81 18.28 0.47 2.65
N TYR A 82 17.21 1.13 2.27
CA TYR A 82 16.27 0.70 1.22
C TYR A 82 16.15 1.76 0.12
N ALA A 83 17.30 2.30 -0.30
CA ALA A 83 17.35 3.24 -1.41
C ALA A 83 16.70 2.63 -2.67
N ASN A 84 16.03 3.46 -3.47
CA ASN A 84 15.33 3.09 -4.70
C ASN A 84 14.11 2.16 -4.51
N LYS A 85 13.61 1.99 -3.29
CA LYS A 85 12.37 1.26 -3.02
C LYS A 85 11.24 2.21 -2.66
N GLU A 86 10.02 1.79 -2.94
CA GLU A 86 8.86 2.44 -2.38
C GLU A 86 8.78 2.12 -0.89
N LEU A 87 8.71 3.17 -0.06
CA LEU A 87 8.71 3.00 1.40
C LEU A 87 7.43 3.55 2.01
N PHE A 88 6.78 2.74 2.83
CA PHE A 88 5.68 3.15 3.70
C PHE A 88 6.00 2.87 5.16
N LEU A 89 5.62 3.78 6.02
CA LEU A 89 5.67 3.60 7.46
C LEU A 89 4.25 3.48 8.00
N ASN A 90 3.92 2.32 8.53
CA ASN A 90 2.67 2.08 9.25
C ASN A 90 2.91 2.31 10.75
N ILE A 91 2.01 3.03 11.39
CA ILE A 91 2.02 3.30 12.82
C ILE A 91 0.65 2.95 13.36
N GLY A 92 0.58 2.19 14.44
CA GLY A 92 -0.68 1.82 15.07
C GLY A 92 -0.59 1.85 16.59
N LEU A 93 -1.70 2.16 17.23
CA LEU A 93 -1.91 1.97 18.65
C LEU A 93 -2.82 0.78 18.89
N TYR A 94 -2.43 -0.09 19.81
CA TYR A 94 -3.10 -1.35 20.08
C TYR A 94 -3.39 -1.49 21.58
N THR A 95 -4.50 -2.17 21.90
CA THR A 95 -4.84 -2.51 23.29
C THR A 95 -3.80 -3.48 23.87
N LYS A 96 -3.39 -3.28 25.13
CA LYS A 96 -2.52 -4.21 25.85
C LYS A 96 -3.27 -5.45 26.30
N GLU A 97 -4.50 -5.27 26.70
CA GLU A 97 -5.35 -6.30 27.30
C GLU A 97 -6.67 -6.38 26.54
N ALA A 98 -7.34 -7.52 26.66
CA ALA A 98 -8.70 -7.69 26.16
C ALA A 98 -9.66 -6.89 27.04
N THR A 99 -10.75 -6.44 26.43
CA THR A 99 -11.86 -5.74 27.09
C THR A 99 -13.17 -6.41 26.71
N ASP A 100 -14.28 -5.99 27.27
CA ASP A 100 -15.61 -6.56 26.95
C ASP A 100 -16.01 -6.41 25.47
N TRP A 101 -15.39 -5.50 24.74
CA TRP A 101 -15.72 -5.19 23.35
C TRP A 101 -14.61 -5.53 22.31
N CYS A 102 -13.40 -5.84 22.74
CA CYS A 102 -12.30 -6.21 21.84
C CYS A 102 -11.27 -7.10 22.51
N ASP A 103 -10.58 -7.89 21.70
CA ASP A 103 -9.44 -8.68 22.12
C ASP A 103 -8.20 -7.81 22.41
N ALA A 104 -7.21 -8.39 23.11
CA ALA A 104 -5.88 -7.79 23.20
C ALA A 104 -5.28 -7.63 21.80
N ASN A 105 -4.44 -6.61 21.64
CA ASN A 105 -3.84 -6.23 20.35
C ASN A 105 -4.84 -5.70 19.30
N TYR A 106 -6.01 -5.24 19.73
CA TYR A 106 -6.96 -4.59 18.84
C TYR A 106 -6.44 -3.19 18.43
N PRO A 107 -6.41 -2.83 17.12
CA PRO A 107 -5.97 -1.52 16.64
C PRO A 107 -7.03 -0.45 16.94
N VAL A 108 -6.70 0.51 17.81
CA VAL A 108 -7.57 1.64 18.18
C VAL A 108 -7.30 2.91 17.37
N ALA A 109 -6.10 3.04 16.83
CA ALA A 109 -5.73 4.12 15.91
C ALA A 109 -4.63 3.63 14.97
N GLU A 110 -4.72 4.03 13.71
CA GLU A 110 -3.79 3.62 12.66
C GLU A 110 -3.46 4.81 11.76
N TYR A 111 -2.23 4.84 11.26
CA TYR A 111 -1.71 5.86 10.35
C TYR A 111 -0.68 5.24 9.41
N GLN A 112 -0.70 5.65 8.16
CA GLN A 112 0.29 5.25 7.16
C GLN A 112 0.86 6.51 6.49
N GLN A 113 2.17 6.53 6.33
CA GLN A 113 2.89 7.59 5.60
C GLN A 113 3.80 6.98 4.55
N GLN A 114 3.69 7.47 3.31
CA GLN A 114 4.69 7.21 2.29
C GLN A 114 5.96 8.03 2.60
N LEU A 115 7.09 7.36 2.76
CA LEU A 115 8.38 8.00 3.04
C LEU A 115 9.20 8.22 1.77
N ALA A 116 9.08 7.31 0.80
CA ALA A 116 9.77 7.40 -0.49
C ALA A 116 8.95 6.72 -1.59
N GLN A 117 9.02 7.27 -2.78
CA GLN A 117 8.54 6.62 -3.99
C GLN A 117 9.69 5.87 -4.67
N ARG A 118 9.36 4.76 -5.30
CA ARG A 118 10.30 4.08 -6.16
C ARG A 118 10.55 4.93 -7.40
N THR A 119 11.81 5.28 -7.64
CA THR A 119 12.20 5.91 -8.89
C THR A 119 12.40 4.81 -9.92
N GLU A 120 11.38 4.50 -10.70
CA GLU A 120 11.53 3.59 -11.82
C GLU A 120 12.20 4.32 -12.97
N THR A 121 13.42 3.92 -13.26
CA THR A 121 13.99 4.17 -14.57
C THR A 121 13.46 3.06 -15.46
N LEU A 122 12.47 3.35 -16.29
CA LEU A 122 12.04 2.42 -17.32
C LEU A 122 13.27 2.02 -18.12
N ALA A 123 13.61 0.73 -18.11
CA ALA A 123 14.67 0.22 -18.97
C ALA A 123 14.34 0.60 -20.40
N LYS A 124 15.24 1.28 -21.09
CA LYS A 124 15.07 1.51 -22.53
C LYS A 124 15.02 0.14 -23.21
N VAL A 125 13.86 -0.18 -23.74
CA VAL A 125 13.71 -1.39 -24.53
C VAL A 125 14.51 -1.19 -25.81
N ASP A 126 15.54 -2.03 -26.02
CA ASP A 126 16.28 -2.04 -27.28
C ASP A 126 15.42 -2.71 -28.34
N ASN A 127 14.76 -1.89 -29.15
CA ASN A 127 13.89 -2.36 -30.23
C ASN A 127 14.67 -2.71 -31.50
N THR A 128 15.98 -2.53 -31.54
CA THR A 128 16.77 -2.76 -32.78
C THR A 128 16.78 -4.21 -33.24
N LYS A 129 16.56 -5.16 -32.32
CA LYS A 129 16.48 -6.61 -32.60
C LYS A 129 15.04 -7.16 -32.53
N ALA A 130 14.06 -6.30 -32.27
CA ALA A 130 12.67 -6.73 -32.22
C ALA A 130 12.14 -6.98 -33.65
N ALA A 131 11.57 -8.17 -33.87
CA ALA A 131 10.88 -8.46 -35.15
C ALA A 131 9.69 -7.52 -35.30
N ALA A 132 9.60 -6.84 -36.45
CA ALA A 132 8.51 -5.92 -36.72
C ALA A 132 7.16 -6.66 -36.69
N LEU A 133 6.14 -5.98 -36.18
CA LEU A 133 4.76 -6.45 -36.28
C LEU A 133 4.17 -5.96 -37.59
N HIS A 134 3.54 -6.87 -38.36
CA HIS A 134 2.79 -6.58 -39.58
C HIS A 134 1.32 -6.38 -39.21
N ALA A 135 0.75 -5.25 -39.62
CA ALA A 135 -0.66 -4.95 -39.43
C ALA A 135 -1.49 -5.44 -40.61
N THR A 136 -2.55 -6.16 -40.34
CA THR A 136 -3.54 -6.60 -41.33
C THR A 136 -4.92 -6.14 -40.88
N LYS A 137 -5.67 -5.48 -41.77
CA LYS A 137 -7.05 -5.07 -41.51
C LYS A 137 -7.97 -6.31 -41.60
N ASN A 138 -8.82 -6.48 -40.61
CA ASN A 138 -9.80 -7.55 -40.54
C ASN A 138 -11.11 -7.15 -41.24
N ASN A 139 -11.96 -8.13 -41.60
CA ASN A 139 -13.25 -7.89 -42.28
C ASN A 139 -14.27 -7.18 -41.35
N ASP A 140 -14.11 -7.25 -40.05
CA ASP A 140 -14.95 -6.58 -39.03
C ASP A 140 -14.53 -5.11 -38.75
N GLY A 141 -13.55 -4.61 -39.51
CA GLY A 141 -13.00 -3.26 -39.36
C GLY A 141 -11.89 -3.15 -38.32
N GLY A 142 -11.56 -4.22 -37.61
CA GLY A 142 -10.45 -4.32 -36.67
C GLY A 142 -9.10 -4.54 -37.34
N TYR A 143 -8.08 -4.82 -36.53
CA TYR A 143 -6.72 -5.06 -36.98
C TYR A 143 -6.08 -6.25 -36.28
N THR A 144 -5.28 -7.00 -37.02
CA THR A 144 -4.37 -8.01 -36.47
C THR A 144 -2.94 -7.53 -36.65
N TYR A 145 -2.18 -7.52 -35.55
CA TYR A 145 -0.74 -7.27 -35.55
C TYR A 145 -0.01 -8.57 -35.24
N ALA A 146 0.85 -9.00 -36.16
CA ALA A 146 1.53 -10.28 -36.00
C ALA A 146 2.99 -10.23 -36.46
N ASN A 147 3.81 -11.09 -35.88
CA ASN A 147 5.11 -11.53 -36.37
C ASN A 147 5.22 -13.06 -36.16
N ASP A 148 6.41 -13.61 -36.32
CA ASP A 148 6.69 -15.03 -36.13
C ASP A 148 6.46 -15.55 -34.70
N LYS A 149 6.46 -14.67 -33.68
CA LYS A 149 6.32 -15.05 -32.26
C LYS A 149 5.00 -14.66 -31.63
N GLN A 150 4.40 -13.55 -32.08
CA GLN A 150 3.19 -13.05 -31.41
C GLN A 150 2.14 -12.59 -32.43
N LYS A 151 0.88 -12.71 -32.00
CA LYS A 151 -0.28 -12.25 -32.75
C LYS A 151 -1.27 -11.60 -31.77
N VAL A 152 -1.65 -10.36 -32.06
CA VAL A 152 -2.68 -9.63 -31.29
C VAL A 152 -3.75 -9.18 -32.27
N THR A 153 -5.01 -9.54 -32.03
CA THR A 153 -6.16 -9.14 -32.82
C THR A 153 -7.07 -8.23 -32.07
N PHE A 154 -7.45 -7.14 -32.71
CA PHE A 154 -8.42 -6.17 -32.21
C PHE A 154 -9.67 -6.23 -33.07
N ASP A 155 -10.84 -6.10 -32.48
CA ASP A 155 -12.11 -5.90 -33.21
C ASP A 155 -12.24 -4.46 -33.72
N GLY A 156 -13.33 -4.17 -34.44
CA GLY A 156 -13.63 -2.83 -34.96
C GLY A 156 -13.89 -1.77 -33.88
N GLN A 157 -14.04 -2.15 -32.62
CA GLN A 157 -14.24 -1.26 -31.47
C GLN A 157 -12.96 -1.06 -30.64
N GLY A 158 -11.86 -1.72 -31.04
CA GLY A 158 -10.57 -1.61 -30.37
C GLY A 158 -10.37 -2.58 -29.19
N ASN A 159 -11.26 -3.55 -28.98
CA ASN A 159 -11.08 -4.56 -27.95
C ASN A 159 -10.12 -5.65 -28.43
N ILE A 160 -9.28 -6.16 -27.53
CA ILE A 160 -8.43 -7.32 -27.85
C ILE A 160 -9.29 -8.58 -27.84
N THR A 161 -9.36 -9.26 -29.00
CA THR A 161 -10.11 -10.50 -29.17
C THR A 161 -9.22 -11.75 -29.18
N LEU A 162 -7.93 -11.57 -29.45
CA LEU A 162 -6.95 -12.65 -29.38
C LEU A 162 -5.58 -12.10 -29.08
N TRP A 163 -4.85 -12.77 -28.19
CA TRP A 163 -3.42 -12.55 -28.01
C TRP A 163 -2.72 -13.89 -27.83
N THR A 164 -1.78 -14.19 -28.73
CA THR A 164 -0.92 -15.37 -28.65
C THR A 164 0.54 -14.95 -28.61
N TYR A 165 1.35 -15.69 -27.87
CA TYR A 165 2.80 -15.56 -27.85
C TYR A 165 3.45 -16.95 -27.91
N ASP A 166 4.38 -17.15 -28.83
CA ASP A 166 5.08 -18.42 -29.07
C ASP A 166 4.12 -19.60 -29.16
N GLY A 167 3.03 -19.42 -29.97
CA GLY A 167 1.97 -20.40 -30.16
C GLY A 167 1.03 -20.61 -28.96
N LYS A 168 1.27 -19.97 -27.79
CA LYS A 168 0.42 -20.09 -26.63
C LYS A 168 -0.53 -18.90 -26.52
N GLN A 169 -1.77 -19.17 -26.16
CA GLN A 169 -2.76 -18.14 -25.92
C GLN A 169 -2.47 -17.43 -24.58
N VAL A 170 -2.25 -16.11 -24.62
CA VAL A 170 -1.94 -15.27 -23.47
C VAL A 170 -3.20 -14.65 -22.89
N PHE A 171 -4.19 -14.39 -23.73
CA PHE A 171 -5.44 -13.74 -23.35
C PHE A 171 -6.63 -14.49 -23.97
N ILE A 172 -7.60 -14.83 -23.12
CA ILE A 172 -8.90 -15.40 -23.51
C ILE A 172 -9.95 -14.34 -23.17
N PRO A 173 -10.66 -13.74 -24.13
CA PRO A 173 -11.75 -12.84 -23.81
C PRO A 173 -12.81 -13.61 -23.01
N ASN A 174 -13.31 -13.02 -21.94
CA ASN A 174 -14.48 -13.54 -21.24
C ASN A 174 -15.68 -13.40 -22.18
N ASN A 175 -16.36 -14.51 -22.47
CA ASN A 175 -17.65 -14.51 -23.16
C ASN A 175 -18.75 -13.94 -22.28
#